data_7c14774cf91b7ee0ea1fb84a34dd793a
#
_entry.id   7c14774cf91b7ee0ea1fb84a34dd793a
#
_cell.length_a   1.000
_cell.length_b   1.000
_cell.length_c   1.000
_cell.angle_alpha   90.00
_cell.angle_beta   90.00
_cell.angle_gamma   90.00
#
_symmetry.space_group_name_H-M   'P 1'
#
loop_
_entity.id
_entity.type
_entity.pdbx_description
1 polymer ?
#
loop_
_entity_poly.entity_id
_entity_poly.type
_entity_poly.pdbx_seq_one_letter_code
_entity_poly.pdbx_strand_id
1 'polypeptide(L)'
;MSYLKQAVADGVDGFHYDTVKHIELPGEYGSNFWNVILNNGSEFQYGEILQDDVSNDAGFGKLMSITASNYAQKIRSALKDRRISAGNLMNYQVSGVDAANLVLWVESHDNYANDDQESTWMNDSDIRLGWAMITARAKGTTLFFSRPVGDGNGTQFPGQSQIGDAGSNLYKDAIVTAGNKFHNAMVVESEYLHNPGGNEQVAMIERSTKGAVIVNLVDGDKQINSETNLADGIYTDKVSGRQFNVSNGRITGSVPSRSAVVLYDDKASQAAQVSIDGYKEADNSISKATEVTLKAKNADSTTYKLGNGQEVAYKMVIKSLLVKGLKLVNQLL
;
A
#
# COMPACT_ATOMS: atom_id res chain seq x y z
N MET A 1 -23.04 16.35 4.71
CA MET A 1 -21.83 17.19 4.53
C MET A 1 -21.29 17.80 5.82
N SER A 2 -22.11 18.46 6.66
CA SER A 2 -21.65 19.03 7.95
C SER A 2 -20.99 18.00 8.86
N TYR A 3 -21.56 16.80 8.94
CA TYR A 3 -21.01 15.69 9.73
C TYR A 3 -19.59 15.29 9.29
N LEU A 4 -19.36 15.09 7.98
CA LEU A 4 -18.03 14.70 7.47
C LEU A 4 -16.99 15.81 7.72
N LYS A 5 -17.37 17.07 7.52
CA LYS A 5 -16.48 18.20 7.82
C LYS A 5 -16.17 18.32 9.31
N GLN A 6 -17.15 18.01 10.17
CA GLN A 6 -16.91 17.96 11.62
C GLN A 6 -15.94 16.84 11.97
N ALA A 7 -16.12 15.65 11.40
CA ALA A 7 -15.21 14.54 11.63
C ALA A 7 -13.76 14.86 11.22
N VAL A 8 -13.57 15.55 10.08
CA VAL A 8 -12.23 16.04 9.66
C VAL A 8 -11.70 17.08 10.66
N ALA A 9 -12.54 18.01 11.12
CA ALA A 9 -12.15 18.99 12.15
C ALA A 9 -11.78 18.33 13.48
N ASP A 10 -12.36 17.18 13.78
CA ASP A 10 -12.07 16.36 14.97
C ASP A 10 -10.85 15.43 14.78
N GLY A 11 -10.20 15.45 13.60
CA GLY A 11 -8.94 14.75 13.33
C GLY A 11 -9.06 13.48 12.51
N VAL A 12 -10.16 13.27 11.78
CA VAL A 12 -10.29 12.16 10.82
C VAL A 12 -9.55 12.51 9.52
N ASP A 13 -8.62 11.66 9.09
CA ASP A 13 -7.80 11.88 7.89
C ASP A 13 -8.51 11.44 6.61
N GLY A 14 -9.44 10.49 6.68
CA GLY A 14 -10.09 9.97 5.49
C GLY A 14 -11.39 9.21 5.74
N PHE A 15 -12.03 8.81 4.63
CA PHE A 15 -13.31 8.09 4.67
C PHE A 15 -13.30 6.86 3.76
N HIS A 16 -13.88 5.80 4.29
CA HIS A 16 -14.39 4.67 3.52
C HIS A 16 -15.88 4.88 3.26
N TYR A 17 -16.28 4.77 2.00
CA TYR A 17 -17.67 4.80 1.58
C TYR A 17 -18.09 3.40 1.19
N ASP A 18 -19.01 2.85 1.96
CA ASP A 18 -19.61 1.55 1.74
C ASP A 18 -20.53 1.57 0.51
N THR A 19 -20.61 0.45 -0.21
CA THR A 19 -21.55 0.19 -1.30
C THR A 19 -21.67 1.30 -2.37
N VAL A 20 -20.57 1.93 -2.74
CA VAL A 20 -20.51 3.12 -3.61
C VAL A 20 -21.24 2.94 -4.94
N LYS A 21 -21.19 1.73 -5.53
CA LYS A 21 -21.80 1.42 -6.83
C LYS A 21 -23.33 1.51 -6.84
N HIS A 22 -23.97 1.61 -5.68
CA HIS A 22 -25.42 1.73 -5.56
C HIS A 22 -25.93 3.17 -5.57
N ILE A 23 -25.02 4.15 -5.70
CA ILE A 23 -25.34 5.58 -5.81
C ILE A 23 -24.81 6.08 -7.16
N GLU A 24 -25.65 6.79 -7.90
CA GLU A 24 -25.38 7.25 -9.25
C GLU A 24 -24.14 8.13 -9.34
N LEU A 25 -23.44 8.03 -10.46
CA LEU A 25 -22.33 8.94 -10.78
C LEU A 25 -22.84 10.37 -11.02
N PRO A 26 -21.97 11.39 -10.84
CA PRO A 26 -22.34 12.78 -11.13
C PRO A 26 -22.88 12.95 -12.55
N GLY A 27 -24.04 13.58 -12.64
CA GLY A 27 -24.75 13.80 -13.89
C GLY A 27 -25.70 12.70 -14.31
N GLU A 28 -25.59 11.50 -13.77
CA GLU A 28 -26.58 10.44 -13.96
C GLU A 28 -27.85 10.79 -13.20
N TYR A 29 -28.99 10.76 -13.86
CA TYR A 29 -30.30 11.14 -13.29
C TYR A 29 -30.31 12.48 -12.56
N GLY A 30 -29.40 13.41 -12.90
CA GLY A 30 -29.24 14.70 -12.23
C GLY A 30 -28.58 14.62 -10.84
N SER A 31 -28.00 13.49 -10.49
CA SER A 31 -27.29 13.31 -9.21
C SER A 31 -26.07 14.23 -9.08
N ASN A 32 -25.90 14.82 -7.92
CA ASN A 32 -24.72 15.59 -7.52
C ASN A 32 -24.14 15.06 -6.20
N PHE A 33 -24.56 13.89 -5.78
CA PHE A 33 -24.24 13.33 -4.45
C PHE A 33 -22.73 13.28 -4.22
N TRP A 34 -21.99 12.62 -5.10
CA TRP A 34 -20.54 12.43 -4.93
C TRP A 34 -19.75 13.74 -4.97
N ASN A 35 -20.10 14.68 -5.85
CA ASN A 35 -19.46 15.99 -5.88
C ASN A 35 -19.59 16.73 -4.54
N VAL A 36 -20.73 16.55 -3.87
CA VAL A 36 -20.98 17.17 -2.57
C VAL A 36 -20.24 16.42 -1.48
N ILE A 37 -20.37 15.10 -1.40
CA ILE A 37 -19.84 14.28 -0.31
C ILE A 37 -18.31 14.27 -0.30
N LEU A 38 -17.67 14.17 -1.46
CA LEU A 38 -16.22 14.13 -1.58
C LEU A 38 -15.53 15.47 -1.26
N ASN A 39 -16.29 16.57 -1.27
CA ASN A 39 -15.77 17.89 -0.90
C ASN A 39 -15.84 18.14 0.62
N ASN A 40 -15.30 17.21 1.39
CA ASN A 40 -15.33 17.25 2.87
C ASN A 40 -14.02 17.73 3.50
N GLY A 41 -12.92 17.80 2.74
CA GLY A 41 -11.60 18.28 3.19
C GLY A 41 -10.69 17.20 3.76
N SER A 42 -11.08 15.92 3.70
CA SER A 42 -10.21 14.81 4.11
C SER A 42 -9.06 14.56 3.13
N GLU A 43 -7.98 13.96 3.62
CA GLU A 43 -6.77 13.68 2.82
C GLU A 43 -6.93 12.47 1.91
N PHE A 44 -7.65 11.43 2.36
CA PHE A 44 -7.84 10.19 1.60
C PHE A 44 -9.29 9.72 1.64
N GLN A 45 -9.80 9.30 0.48
CA GLN A 45 -11.16 8.81 0.35
C GLN A 45 -11.20 7.64 -0.62
N TYR A 46 -11.89 6.58 -0.23
CA TYR A 46 -12.09 5.46 -1.12
C TYR A 46 -13.49 4.87 -0.98
N GLY A 47 -13.96 4.31 -2.08
CA GLY A 47 -15.25 3.65 -2.18
C GLY A 47 -15.11 2.15 -2.26
N GLU A 48 -15.97 1.44 -1.55
CA GLU A 48 -16.12 0.02 -1.74
C GLU A 48 -16.89 -0.27 -3.03
N ILE A 49 -16.24 -1.02 -3.91
CA ILE A 49 -16.87 -1.61 -5.10
C ILE A 49 -16.51 -3.08 -5.15
N LEU A 50 -17.50 -3.93 -5.11
CA LEU A 50 -17.37 -5.33 -5.50
C LEU A 50 -17.55 -5.38 -7.01
N GLN A 51 -16.46 -5.59 -7.75
CA GLN A 51 -16.49 -5.62 -9.21
C GLN A 51 -17.42 -6.70 -9.75
N ASP A 52 -18.30 -6.30 -10.64
CA ASP A 52 -19.21 -7.18 -11.37
C ASP A 52 -19.41 -6.67 -12.81
N ASP A 53 -20.27 -7.33 -13.57
CA ASP A 53 -20.50 -7.00 -14.99
C ASP A 53 -21.22 -5.67 -15.22
N VAL A 54 -21.78 -5.07 -14.16
CA VAL A 54 -22.59 -3.84 -14.24
C VAL A 54 -21.96 -2.65 -13.53
N SER A 55 -20.92 -2.86 -12.73
CA SER A 55 -20.25 -1.77 -12.02
C SER A 55 -19.49 -0.86 -12.98
N ASN A 56 -19.65 0.46 -12.81
CA ASN A 56 -18.88 1.45 -13.57
C ASN A 56 -17.60 1.84 -12.83
N ASP A 57 -16.67 0.87 -12.70
CA ASP A 57 -15.40 1.06 -12.00
C ASP A 57 -14.63 2.26 -12.52
N ALA A 58 -14.56 2.44 -13.85
CA ALA A 58 -13.86 3.55 -14.48
C ALA A 58 -14.47 4.92 -14.14
N GLY A 59 -15.79 4.98 -13.96
CA GLY A 59 -16.49 6.19 -13.53
C GLY A 59 -16.15 6.57 -12.10
N PHE A 60 -16.25 5.62 -11.18
CA PHE A 60 -15.94 5.83 -9.77
C PHE A 60 -14.44 6.07 -9.53
N GLY A 61 -13.57 5.35 -10.23
CA GLY A 61 -12.11 5.53 -10.13
C GLY A 61 -11.60 6.90 -10.57
N LYS A 62 -12.42 7.71 -11.27
CA LYS A 62 -12.14 9.12 -11.56
C LYS A 62 -12.50 10.06 -10.42
N LEU A 63 -13.33 9.63 -9.51
CA LEU A 63 -13.83 10.44 -8.40
C LEU A 63 -13.04 10.20 -7.11
N MET A 64 -12.69 8.94 -6.84
CA MET A 64 -12.03 8.50 -5.61
C MET A 64 -11.24 7.22 -5.87
N SER A 65 -10.41 6.81 -4.92
CA SER A 65 -9.86 5.46 -4.95
C SER A 65 -10.98 4.43 -4.75
N ILE A 66 -10.83 3.25 -5.36
CA ILE A 66 -11.82 2.18 -5.24
C ILE A 66 -11.17 0.85 -4.86
N THR A 67 -11.93 0.00 -4.22
CA THR A 67 -11.46 -1.32 -3.82
C THR A 67 -11.25 -2.24 -5.03
N ALA A 68 -10.21 -3.07 -5.00
CA ALA A 68 -9.91 -4.10 -6.01
C ALA A 68 -10.34 -5.49 -5.50
N SER A 69 -11.66 -5.72 -5.36
CA SER A 69 -12.21 -6.93 -4.77
C SER A 69 -11.87 -8.19 -5.56
N ASN A 70 -11.93 -8.14 -6.91
CA ASN A 70 -11.56 -9.26 -7.76
C ASN A 70 -10.07 -9.60 -7.65
N TYR A 71 -9.21 -8.60 -7.42
CA TYR A 71 -7.80 -8.85 -7.17
C TYR A 71 -7.58 -9.53 -5.82
N ALA A 72 -8.27 -9.08 -4.77
CA ALA A 72 -8.23 -9.72 -3.46
C ALA A 72 -8.68 -11.19 -3.54
N GLN A 73 -9.75 -11.48 -4.26
CA GLN A 73 -10.20 -12.86 -4.52
C GLN A 73 -9.14 -13.67 -5.25
N LYS A 74 -8.45 -13.09 -6.25
CA LYS A 74 -7.35 -13.77 -6.96
C LYS A 74 -6.19 -14.07 -6.03
N ILE A 75 -5.81 -13.17 -5.14
CA ILE A 75 -4.77 -13.43 -4.12
C ILE A 75 -5.21 -14.57 -3.21
N ARG A 76 -6.45 -14.56 -2.69
CA ARG A 76 -6.97 -15.67 -1.87
C ARG A 76 -6.97 -17.00 -2.63
N SER A 77 -7.38 -17.02 -3.90
CA SER A 77 -7.32 -18.22 -4.74
C SER A 77 -5.88 -18.72 -4.90
N ALA A 78 -4.92 -17.84 -5.13
CA ALA A 78 -3.51 -18.20 -5.23
C ALA A 78 -2.96 -18.86 -3.94
N LEU A 79 -3.38 -18.34 -2.78
CA LEU A 79 -3.01 -18.91 -1.47
C LEU A 79 -3.60 -20.30 -1.27
N LYS A 80 -4.87 -20.49 -1.66
CA LYS A 80 -5.58 -21.77 -1.59
C LYS A 80 -4.96 -22.80 -2.54
N ASP A 81 -4.71 -22.40 -3.79
CA ASP A 81 -4.17 -23.27 -4.84
C ASP A 81 -2.63 -23.43 -4.74
N ARG A 82 -2.00 -22.65 -3.85
CA ARG A 82 -0.56 -22.62 -3.63
C ARG A 82 0.26 -22.34 -4.90
N ARG A 83 -0.29 -21.52 -5.79
CA ARG A 83 0.35 -21.13 -7.06
C ARG A 83 -0.27 -19.86 -7.63
N ILE A 84 0.54 -19.10 -8.34
CA ILE A 84 0.09 -17.96 -9.14
C ILE A 84 1.05 -17.69 -10.29
N SER A 85 0.55 -17.50 -11.49
CA SER A 85 1.38 -17.00 -12.58
C SER A 85 1.67 -15.50 -12.40
N ALA A 86 2.83 -15.05 -12.85
CA ALA A 86 3.20 -13.65 -12.84
C ALA A 86 2.16 -12.77 -13.57
N GLY A 87 1.63 -13.24 -14.71
CA GLY A 87 0.59 -12.54 -15.45
C GLY A 87 -0.70 -12.37 -14.65
N ASN A 88 -1.10 -13.37 -13.88
CA ASN A 88 -2.26 -13.29 -13.00
C ASN A 88 -1.99 -12.35 -11.82
N LEU A 89 -0.79 -12.38 -11.25
CA LEU A 89 -0.42 -11.50 -10.15
C LEU A 89 -0.33 -10.03 -10.62
N MET A 90 0.12 -9.80 -11.85
CA MET A 90 0.25 -8.47 -12.43
C MET A 90 -1.10 -7.79 -12.72
N ASN A 91 -2.11 -8.54 -13.08
CA ASN A 91 -3.42 -8.00 -13.45
C ASN A 91 -4.30 -7.73 -12.22
N TYR A 92 -4.55 -6.45 -11.94
CA TYR A 92 -5.40 -6.01 -10.82
C TYR A 92 -6.89 -6.36 -10.96
N GLN A 93 -7.32 -6.88 -12.10
CA GLN A 93 -8.71 -7.29 -12.35
C GLN A 93 -9.75 -6.15 -12.23
N VAL A 94 -9.31 -4.91 -12.38
CA VAL A 94 -10.17 -3.72 -12.42
C VAL A 94 -9.92 -3.00 -13.73
N SER A 95 -10.96 -2.81 -14.53
CA SER A 95 -10.84 -2.24 -15.87
C SER A 95 -11.06 -0.74 -15.87
N GLY A 96 -10.24 -0.02 -16.63
CA GLY A 96 -10.41 1.42 -16.85
C GLY A 96 -10.09 2.32 -15.65
N VAL A 97 -9.45 1.80 -14.61
CA VAL A 97 -9.01 2.54 -13.42
C VAL A 97 -7.49 2.56 -13.38
N ASP A 98 -6.91 3.73 -13.08
CA ASP A 98 -5.48 3.80 -12.79
C ASP A 98 -5.19 2.97 -11.54
N ALA A 99 -4.21 2.09 -11.63
CA ALA A 99 -3.83 1.22 -10.51
C ALA A 99 -3.39 2.01 -9.27
N ALA A 100 -2.97 3.26 -9.40
CA ALA A 100 -2.68 4.15 -8.28
C ALA A 100 -3.92 4.50 -7.45
N ASN A 101 -5.11 4.41 -8.06
CA ASN A 101 -6.40 4.68 -7.42
C ASN A 101 -7.08 3.40 -6.91
N LEU A 102 -6.35 2.30 -6.76
CA LEU A 102 -6.88 1.05 -6.22
C LEU A 102 -6.53 0.88 -4.75
N VAL A 103 -7.46 0.36 -3.98
CA VAL A 103 -7.23 -0.12 -2.61
C VAL A 103 -7.13 -1.65 -2.66
N LEU A 104 -5.99 -2.15 -2.20
CA LEU A 104 -5.63 -3.58 -2.24
C LEU A 104 -5.73 -4.17 -0.84
N TRP A 105 -6.30 -5.35 -0.73
CA TRP A 105 -6.32 -6.12 0.51
C TRP A 105 -6.18 -7.62 0.24
N VAL A 106 -5.89 -8.38 1.27
CA VAL A 106 -5.96 -9.85 1.23
C VAL A 106 -7.36 -10.31 1.61
N GLU A 107 -7.91 -9.71 2.65
CA GLU A 107 -9.27 -9.88 3.15
C GLU A 107 -9.83 -8.56 3.67
N SER A 108 -11.15 -8.46 3.74
CA SER A 108 -11.90 -7.37 4.35
C SER A 108 -12.75 -7.88 5.51
N HIS A 109 -13.39 -6.96 6.22
CA HIS A 109 -14.37 -7.31 7.25
C HIS A 109 -15.50 -8.18 6.70
N ASP A 110 -15.97 -7.91 5.48
CA ASP A 110 -17.03 -8.67 4.82
C ASP A 110 -16.60 -10.09 4.47
N ASN A 111 -15.43 -10.25 3.83
CA ASN A 111 -14.92 -11.59 3.51
C ASN A 111 -14.72 -12.45 4.77
N TYR A 112 -14.46 -11.81 5.91
CA TYR A 112 -14.24 -12.47 7.17
C TYR A 112 -15.54 -12.67 7.97
N ALA A 113 -16.38 -11.63 8.09
CA ALA A 113 -17.50 -11.59 9.03
C ALA A 113 -18.83 -12.05 8.45
N ASN A 114 -19.03 -12.01 7.13
CA ASN A 114 -20.26 -12.44 6.51
C ASN A 114 -20.46 -13.97 6.57
N ASP A 115 -21.69 -14.42 6.41
CA ASP A 115 -22.07 -15.83 6.52
C ASP A 115 -21.33 -16.74 5.52
N ASP A 116 -20.92 -16.21 4.37
CA ASP A 116 -20.14 -16.91 3.36
C ASP A 116 -18.72 -17.28 3.83
N GLN A 117 -18.21 -16.59 4.85
CA GLN A 117 -16.92 -16.86 5.48
C GLN A 117 -15.75 -17.05 4.49
N GLU A 118 -15.73 -16.27 3.44
CA GLU A 118 -14.84 -16.45 2.28
C GLU A 118 -13.35 -16.53 2.63
N SER A 119 -12.93 -15.86 3.72
CA SER A 119 -11.52 -15.78 4.12
C SER A 119 -11.16 -16.52 5.40
N THR A 120 -12.13 -17.03 6.16
CA THR A 120 -11.90 -17.67 7.48
C THR A 120 -11.04 -18.93 7.43
N TRP A 121 -10.94 -19.58 6.26
CA TRP A 121 -10.08 -20.74 6.05
C TRP A 121 -8.58 -20.38 6.06
N MET A 122 -8.21 -19.12 5.79
CA MET A 122 -6.82 -18.67 5.78
C MET A 122 -6.27 -18.66 7.21
N ASN A 123 -5.06 -19.17 7.35
CA ASN A 123 -4.29 -19.03 8.58
C ASN A 123 -3.35 -17.82 8.48
N ASP A 124 -2.65 -17.50 9.56
CA ASP A 124 -1.69 -16.40 9.63
C ASP A 124 -0.62 -16.45 8.52
N SER A 125 -0.17 -17.66 8.14
CA SER A 125 0.82 -17.82 7.07
C SER A 125 0.23 -17.39 5.72
N ASP A 126 -1.04 -17.72 5.46
CA ASP A 126 -1.71 -17.29 4.23
C ASP A 126 -1.84 -15.77 4.17
N ILE A 127 -2.24 -15.14 5.28
CA ILE A 127 -2.38 -13.68 5.36
C ILE A 127 -1.03 -12.99 5.13
N ARG A 128 0.05 -13.47 5.77
CA ARG A 128 1.41 -12.95 5.56
C ARG A 128 1.87 -13.02 4.11
N LEU A 129 1.65 -14.17 3.46
CA LEU A 129 2.03 -14.36 2.05
C LEU A 129 1.22 -13.46 1.11
N GLY A 130 -0.09 -13.36 1.34
CA GLY A 130 -0.96 -12.44 0.61
C GLY A 130 -0.52 -11.01 0.79
N TRP A 131 -0.22 -10.61 2.03
CA TRP A 131 0.28 -9.27 2.35
C TRP A 131 1.61 -8.96 1.65
N ALA A 132 2.56 -9.90 1.68
CA ALA A 132 3.83 -9.76 0.98
C ALA A 132 3.64 -9.56 -0.54
N MET A 133 2.68 -10.28 -1.16
CA MET A 133 2.37 -10.11 -2.57
C MET A 133 1.80 -8.73 -2.88
N ILE A 134 0.84 -8.21 -2.11
CA ILE A 134 0.19 -6.93 -2.43
C ILE A 134 1.07 -5.73 -2.07
N THR A 135 1.84 -5.79 -0.99
CA THR A 135 2.77 -4.70 -0.61
C THR A 135 3.99 -4.60 -1.51
N ALA A 136 4.36 -5.68 -2.20
CA ALA A 136 5.44 -5.66 -3.18
C ALA A 136 5.05 -4.91 -4.47
N ARG A 137 3.75 -4.70 -4.75
CA ARG A 137 3.25 -4.05 -5.97
C ARG A 137 3.62 -2.56 -6.02
N ALA A 138 3.79 -2.06 -7.23
CA ALA A 138 4.19 -0.67 -7.46
C ALA A 138 3.04 0.33 -7.24
N LYS A 139 1.81 -0.12 -7.37
CA LYS A 139 0.61 0.72 -7.35
C LYS A 139 -0.44 0.15 -6.41
N GLY A 140 -1.33 1.03 -5.98
CA GLY A 140 -2.42 0.73 -5.07
C GLY A 140 -2.06 0.99 -3.61
N THR A 141 -3.05 1.41 -2.84
CA THR A 141 -2.95 1.58 -1.39
C THR A 141 -3.32 0.27 -0.70
N THR A 142 -2.46 -0.25 0.15
CA THR A 142 -2.71 -1.53 0.84
C THR A 142 -3.46 -1.33 2.14
N LEU A 143 -4.52 -2.12 2.37
CA LEU A 143 -5.34 -2.09 3.57
C LEU A 143 -5.23 -3.44 4.30
N PHE A 144 -4.79 -3.40 5.56
CA PHE A 144 -4.66 -4.58 6.42
C PHE A 144 -5.89 -4.75 7.29
N PHE A 145 -6.52 -5.94 7.23
CA PHE A 145 -7.59 -6.32 8.14
C PHE A 145 -7.00 -7.06 9.36
N SER A 146 -7.30 -6.57 10.56
CA SER A 146 -6.86 -7.19 11.81
C SER A 146 -8.00 -8.04 12.38
N ARG A 147 -7.82 -9.35 12.33
CA ARG A 147 -8.78 -10.32 12.86
C ARG A 147 -8.87 -10.26 14.38
N PRO A 148 -9.94 -10.77 14.99
CA PRO A 148 -10.00 -11.01 16.43
C PRO A 148 -8.88 -11.96 16.91
N VAL A 149 -8.49 -11.85 18.17
CA VAL A 149 -7.52 -12.78 18.78
C VAL A 149 -8.12 -14.18 18.89
N GLY A 150 -7.35 -15.20 18.49
CA GLY A 150 -7.74 -16.62 18.60
C GLY A 150 -8.57 -17.13 17.42
N ASP A 151 -8.73 -16.34 16.37
CA ASP A 151 -9.33 -16.77 15.10
C ASP A 151 -8.44 -17.79 14.37
N GLY A 152 -8.99 -18.39 13.35
CA GLY A 152 -8.30 -19.31 12.46
C GLY A 152 -8.96 -20.67 12.38
N ASN A 153 -8.53 -21.50 11.42
CA ASN A 153 -9.06 -22.85 11.18
C ASN A 153 -10.58 -22.92 11.07
N GLY A 154 -11.21 -21.88 10.49
CA GLY A 154 -12.66 -21.77 10.34
C GLY A 154 -13.40 -21.19 11.55
N THR A 155 -12.71 -20.76 12.60
CA THR A 155 -13.30 -20.04 13.71
C THR A 155 -13.33 -18.55 13.40
N GLN A 156 -14.50 -18.01 13.16
CA GLN A 156 -14.71 -16.60 12.76
C GLN A 156 -14.63 -15.65 13.96
N PHE A 157 -15.41 -15.92 14.99
CA PHE A 157 -15.44 -15.12 16.22
C PHE A 157 -15.13 -16.02 17.42
N PRO A 158 -13.86 -16.08 17.87
CA PRO A 158 -13.52 -16.89 19.02
C PRO A 158 -14.06 -16.27 20.31
N GLY A 159 -15.20 -16.76 20.73
CA GLY A 159 -15.80 -16.61 22.06
C GLY A 159 -16.18 -15.22 22.53
N GLN A 160 -15.30 -14.28 22.65
CA GLN A 160 -15.45 -13.06 23.45
C GLN A 160 -15.13 -11.76 22.69
N SER A 161 -15.07 -11.77 21.37
CA SER A 161 -14.82 -10.59 20.57
C SER A 161 -15.91 -9.54 20.74
N GLN A 162 -15.61 -8.47 21.45
CA GLN A 162 -16.50 -7.33 21.69
C GLN A 162 -15.87 -6.04 21.22
N ILE A 163 -16.68 -5.00 21.05
CA ILE A 163 -16.16 -3.67 20.72
C ILE A 163 -15.21 -3.22 21.85
N GLY A 164 -13.98 -2.88 21.47
CA GLY A 164 -12.92 -2.48 22.38
C GLY A 164 -11.90 -3.58 22.70
N ASP A 165 -12.16 -4.82 22.32
CA ASP A 165 -11.17 -5.88 22.45
C ASP A 165 -10.02 -5.67 21.46
N ALA A 166 -8.82 -6.06 21.90
CA ALA A 166 -7.64 -6.01 21.01
C ALA A 166 -7.77 -7.04 19.89
N GLY A 167 -7.48 -6.63 18.67
CA GLY A 167 -7.31 -7.54 17.55
C GLY A 167 -5.99 -8.32 17.58
N SER A 168 -5.80 -9.20 16.62
CA SER A 168 -4.56 -9.95 16.41
C SER A 168 -3.36 -9.01 16.26
N ASN A 169 -2.20 -9.47 16.72
CA ASN A 169 -0.92 -8.78 16.58
C ASN A 169 -0.21 -9.07 15.23
N LEU A 170 -0.87 -9.72 14.29
CA LEU A 170 -0.27 -10.14 13.02
C LEU A 170 0.34 -8.98 12.22
N TYR A 171 -0.20 -7.77 12.35
CA TYR A 171 0.35 -6.56 11.74
C TYR A 171 1.79 -6.22 12.20
N LYS A 172 2.25 -6.82 13.34
CA LYS A 172 3.63 -6.68 13.85
C LYS A 172 4.56 -7.80 13.36
N ASP A 173 4.04 -8.76 12.61
CA ASP A 173 4.84 -9.86 12.08
C ASP A 173 5.99 -9.35 11.19
N ALA A 174 7.08 -10.11 11.17
CA ALA A 174 8.29 -9.73 10.44
C ALA A 174 8.04 -9.58 8.92
N ILE A 175 7.23 -10.47 8.32
CA ILE A 175 6.87 -10.39 6.89
C ILE A 175 6.00 -9.16 6.63
N VAL A 176 4.99 -8.93 7.48
CA VAL A 176 4.08 -7.79 7.34
C VAL A 176 4.83 -6.47 7.45
N THR A 177 5.66 -6.33 8.48
CA THR A 177 6.43 -5.09 8.70
C THR A 177 7.51 -4.87 7.65
N ALA A 178 8.18 -5.93 7.18
CA ALA A 178 9.15 -5.84 6.09
C ALA A 178 8.47 -5.46 4.76
N GLY A 179 7.29 -6.04 4.48
CA GLY A 179 6.48 -5.68 3.32
C GLY A 179 6.07 -4.21 3.31
N ASN A 180 5.59 -3.68 4.44
CA ASN A 180 5.23 -2.26 4.57
C ASN A 180 6.43 -1.33 4.34
N LYS A 181 7.59 -1.66 4.94
CA LYS A 181 8.82 -0.88 4.74
C LYS A 181 9.29 -0.94 3.29
N PHE A 182 9.21 -2.11 2.66
CA PHE A 182 9.53 -2.27 1.24
C PHE A 182 8.62 -1.43 0.35
N HIS A 183 7.31 -1.49 0.57
CA HIS A 183 6.34 -0.70 -0.19
C HIS A 183 6.68 0.79 -0.15
N ASN A 184 6.91 1.32 1.04
CA ASN A 184 7.24 2.73 1.24
C ASN A 184 8.60 3.12 0.63
N ALA A 185 9.60 2.21 0.70
CA ALA A 185 10.92 2.44 0.15
C ALA A 185 10.94 2.45 -1.38
N MET A 186 9.99 1.77 -2.03
CA MET A 186 9.96 1.53 -3.46
C MET A 186 8.88 2.32 -4.22
N VAL A 187 8.32 3.38 -3.61
CA VAL A 187 7.17 4.14 -4.15
C VAL A 187 7.35 4.57 -5.60
N VAL A 188 8.55 5.03 -5.99
CA VAL A 188 8.84 5.53 -7.34
C VAL A 188 9.42 4.48 -8.28
N GLU A 189 9.68 3.28 -7.80
CA GLU A 189 10.34 2.24 -8.58
C GLU A 189 9.33 1.47 -9.43
N SER A 190 9.69 1.23 -10.70
CA SER A 190 8.89 0.37 -11.59
C SER A 190 8.87 -1.07 -11.09
N GLU A 191 7.83 -1.83 -11.45
CA GLU A 191 7.74 -3.24 -11.08
C GLU A 191 8.02 -4.17 -12.26
N TYR A 192 8.60 -5.33 -11.96
CA TYR A 192 8.71 -6.46 -12.84
C TYR A 192 8.36 -7.74 -12.07
N LEU A 193 7.39 -8.48 -12.59
CA LEU A 193 6.87 -9.69 -11.96
C LEU A 193 7.23 -10.91 -12.82
N HIS A 194 7.78 -11.93 -12.19
CA HIS A 194 8.04 -13.20 -12.85
C HIS A 194 7.98 -14.40 -11.87
N ASN A 195 7.94 -15.59 -12.42
CA ASN A 195 8.03 -16.82 -11.66
C ASN A 195 9.44 -17.39 -11.86
N PRO A 196 10.31 -17.40 -10.85
CA PRO A 196 11.66 -17.94 -10.96
C PRO A 196 11.67 -19.36 -11.54
N GLY A 197 12.40 -19.55 -12.67
CA GLY A 197 12.44 -20.83 -13.37
C GLY A 197 11.09 -21.30 -13.93
N GLY A 198 10.12 -20.41 -14.13
CA GLY A 198 8.76 -20.75 -14.57
C GLY A 198 7.90 -21.45 -13.52
N ASN A 199 8.34 -21.49 -12.27
CA ASN A 199 7.65 -22.18 -11.20
C ASN A 199 6.60 -21.30 -10.54
N GLU A 200 5.32 -21.49 -10.85
CA GLU A 200 4.19 -20.74 -10.31
C GLU A 200 3.96 -20.91 -8.79
N GLN A 201 4.67 -21.82 -8.12
CA GLN A 201 4.69 -21.94 -6.65
C GLN A 201 5.53 -20.84 -5.99
N VAL A 202 6.34 -20.13 -6.80
CA VAL A 202 7.16 -19.01 -6.35
C VAL A 202 6.85 -17.80 -7.20
N ALA A 203 6.50 -16.68 -6.56
CA ALA A 203 6.33 -15.39 -7.22
C ALA A 203 7.48 -14.46 -6.81
N MET A 204 8.06 -13.76 -7.78
CA MET A 204 9.07 -12.73 -7.54
C MET A 204 8.59 -11.40 -8.12
N ILE A 205 8.60 -10.38 -7.28
CA ILE A 205 8.21 -9.01 -7.63
C ILE A 205 9.41 -8.13 -7.39
N GLU A 206 10.00 -7.65 -8.46
CA GLU A 206 11.14 -6.75 -8.43
C GLU A 206 10.69 -5.29 -8.54
N ARG A 207 11.44 -4.40 -7.93
CA ARG A 207 11.26 -2.96 -8.00
C ARG A 207 12.54 -2.34 -8.58
N SER A 208 12.50 -2.09 -9.88
CA SER A 208 13.68 -1.66 -10.66
C SER A 208 14.89 -2.59 -10.37
N THR A 209 16.05 -2.02 -10.13
CA THR A 209 17.28 -2.75 -9.73
C THR A 209 17.52 -2.76 -8.23
N LYS A 210 16.57 -2.23 -7.43
CA LYS A 210 16.80 -1.84 -6.03
C LYS A 210 16.29 -2.83 -5.00
N GLY A 211 15.25 -3.59 -5.34
CA GLY A 211 14.69 -4.53 -4.37
C GLY A 211 13.77 -5.57 -4.99
N ALA A 212 13.51 -6.63 -4.25
CA ALA A 212 12.58 -7.67 -4.63
C ALA A 212 11.90 -8.28 -3.41
N VAL A 213 10.67 -8.74 -3.62
CA VAL A 213 9.96 -9.65 -2.72
C VAL A 213 9.79 -10.98 -3.44
N ILE A 214 10.20 -12.08 -2.78
CA ILE A 214 10.04 -13.44 -3.33
C ILE A 214 9.17 -14.23 -2.36
N VAL A 215 8.06 -14.76 -2.87
CA VAL A 215 7.05 -15.45 -2.06
C VAL A 215 7.03 -16.94 -2.42
N ASN A 216 7.25 -17.79 -1.46
CA ASN A 216 7.11 -19.24 -1.58
C ASN A 216 5.73 -19.68 -1.05
N LEU A 217 4.85 -20.10 -1.96
CA LEU A 217 3.46 -20.47 -1.66
C LEU A 217 3.30 -21.89 -1.14
N VAL A 218 4.34 -22.71 -1.12
CA VAL A 218 4.27 -24.13 -0.79
C VAL A 218 5.16 -24.54 0.39
N ASP A 219 4.93 -25.72 0.90
CA ASP A 219 5.77 -26.32 1.92
C ASP A 219 7.15 -26.70 1.36
N GLY A 220 8.16 -26.65 2.22
CA GLY A 220 9.56 -26.87 1.87
C GLY A 220 10.26 -25.62 1.31
N ASP A 221 11.53 -25.52 1.63
CA ASP A 221 12.38 -24.43 1.13
C ASP A 221 12.51 -24.50 -0.39
N LYS A 222 12.47 -23.35 -1.06
CA LYS A 222 12.66 -23.26 -2.52
C LYS A 222 14.00 -22.63 -2.84
N GLN A 223 14.82 -23.38 -3.57
CA GLN A 223 16.06 -22.84 -4.13
C GLN A 223 15.74 -21.93 -5.31
N ILE A 224 16.29 -20.75 -5.26
CA ILE A 224 16.19 -19.75 -6.34
C ILE A 224 17.50 -19.74 -7.12
N ASN A 225 17.39 -19.87 -8.43
CA ASN A 225 18.46 -19.63 -9.39
C ASN A 225 17.80 -19.09 -10.67
N SER A 226 17.61 -17.80 -10.74
CA SER A 226 16.80 -17.16 -11.77
C SER A 226 17.46 -15.88 -12.28
N GLU A 227 17.05 -15.44 -13.45
CA GLU A 227 17.33 -14.09 -13.92
C GLU A 227 16.73 -13.07 -12.98
N THR A 228 17.35 -11.89 -12.88
CA THR A 228 16.89 -10.77 -12.05
C THR A 228 17.38 -9.45 -12.61
N ASN A 229 16.61 -8.38 -12.36
CA ASN A 229 17.00 -6.99 -12.62
C ASN A 229 17.77 -6.37 -11.45
N LEU A 230 17.84 -7.03 -10.30
CA LEU A 230 18.56 -6.52 -9.14
C LEU A 230 20.03 -6.22 -9.49
N ALA A 231 20.57 -5.15 -8.94
CA ALA A 231 22.00 -4.86 -9.05
C ALA A 231 22.85 -5.97 -8.43
N ASP A 232 24.02 -6.21 -8.98
CA ASP A 232 24.96 -7.21 -8.45
C ASP A 232 25.33 -6.89 -7.00
N GLY A 233 25.35 -7.90 -6.15
CA GLY A 233 25.67 -7.78 -4.72
C GLY A 233 25.09 -8.90 -3.87
N ILE A 234 25.35 -8.79 -2.57
CA ILE A 234 24.76 -9.69 -1.55
C ILE A 234 23.65 -8.96 -0.85
N TYR A 235 22.44 -9.51 -0.93
CA TYR A 235 21.25 -8.99 -0.28
C TYR A 235 20.93 -9.84 0.95
N THR A 236 20.72 -9.18 2.09
CA THR A 236 20.26 -9.84 3.31
C THR A 236 18.75 -9.68 3.42
N ASP A 237 18.04 -10.80 3.49
CA ASP A 237 16.59 -10.81 3.69
C ASP A 237 16.19 -10.14 5.01
N LYS A 238 15.28 -9.18 4.91
CA LYS A 238 14.80 -8.40 6.07
C LYS A 238 13.88 -9.19 7.00
N VAL A 239 13.47 -10.39 6.60
CA VAL A 239 12.59 -11.27 7.38
C VAL A 239 13.41 -12.31 8.15
N SER A 240 14.20 -13.10 7.43
CA SER A 240 14.91 -14.26 8.00
C SER A 240 16.42 -14.06 8.23
N GLY A 241 17.00 -12.99 7.67
CA GLY A 241 18.44 -12.76 7.68
C GLY A 241 19.22 -13.64 6.69
N ARG A 242 18.55 -14.47 5.87
CA ARG A 242 19.22 -15.28 4.85
C ARG A 242 19.84 -14.38 3.78
N GLN A 243 20.95 -14.86 3.21
CA GLN A 243 21.64 -14.14 2.15
C GLN A 243 21.24 -14.65 0.77
N PHE A 244 21.10 -13.70 -0.15
CA PHE A 244 20.89 -13.94 -1.58
C PHE A 244 22.05 -13.27 -2.33
N ASN A 245 22.63 -13.99 -3.27
CA ASN A 245 23.71 -13.45 -4.10
C ASN A 245 23.18 -13.12 -5.49
N VAL A 246 23.44 -11.89 -5.92
CA VAL A 246 23.15 -11.44 -7.29
C VAL A 246 24.48 -11.22 -8.00
N SER A 247 24.65 -11.88 -9.12
CA SER A 247 25.83 -11.75 -9.96
C SER A 247 25.49 -11.98 -11.43
N ASN A 248 25.95 -11.08 -12.30
CA ASN A 248 25.72 -11.15 -13.74
C ASN A 248 24.23 -11.31 -14.12
N GLY A 249 23.35 -10.57 -13.46
CA GLY A 249 21.92 -10.60 -13.73
C GLY A 249 21.22 -11.89 -13.27
N ARG A 250 21.80 -12.64 -12.35
CA ARG A 250 21.21 -13.84 -11.77
C ARG A 250 21.19 -13.78 -10.24
N ILE A 251 20.07 -14.13 -9.65
CA ILE A 251 19.90 -14.25 -8.21
C ILE A 251 19.95 -15.73 -7.79
N THR A 252 20.68 -16.02 -6.72
CA THR A 252 20.70 -17.34 -6.07
C THR A 252 20.47 -17.22 -4.59
N GLY A 253 19.74 -18.17 -4.00
CA GLY A 253 19.43 -18.21 -2.59
C GLY A 253 18.35 -19.21 -2.27
N SER A 254 17.83 -19.20 -1.04
CA SER A 254 16.79 -20.14 -0.60
C SER A 254 15.67 -19.39 0.13
N VAL A 255 14.45 -19.49 -0.38
CA VAL A 255 13.23 -18.95 0.24
C VAL A 255 12.67 -20.00 1.19
N PRO A 256 12.43 -19.68 2.49
CA PRO A 256 11.89 -20.63 3.44
C PRO A 256 10.50 -21.16 3.05
N SER A 257 10.15 -22.31 3.62
CA SER A 257 8.82 -22.93 3.49
C SER A 257 7.70 -21.96 3.88
N ARG A 258 6.67 -21.80 3.03
CA ARG A 258 5.49 -20.97 3.31
C ARG A 258 5.88 -19.60 3.84
N SER A 259 6.81 -18.91 3.17
CA SER A 259 7.37 -17.64 3.63
C SER A 259 7.64 -16.70 2.48
N ALA A 260 7.93 -15.47 2.83
CA ALA A 260 8.43 -14.47 1.91
C ALA A 260 9.80 -13.97 2.35
N VAL A 261 10.62 -13.59 1.39
CA VAL A 261 11.85 -12.84 1.63
C VAL A 261 11.72 -11.44 1.03
N VAL A 262 12.31 -10.46 1.69
CA VAL A 262 12.25 -9.05 1.32
C VAL A 262 13.67 -8.53 1.20
N LEU A 263 14.09 -8.25 -0.04
CA LEU A 263 15.45 -7.92 -0.39
C LEU A 263 15.53 -6.46 -0.86
N TYR A 264 16.27 -5.63 -0.16
CA TYR A 264 16.59 -4.26 -0.59
C TYR A 264 17.71 -3.68 0.28
N ASP A 265 18.38 -2.62 -0.24
CA ASP A 265 19.37 -1.88 0.52
C ASP A 265 18.68 -0.91 1.49
N ASP A 266 19.11 -0.86 2.74
CA ASP A 266 18.59 0.08 3.74
C ASP A 266 18.81 1.54 3.35
N LYS A 267 19.85 1.83 2.54
CA LYS A 267 20.06 3.17 1.99
C LYS A 267 19.06 3.57 0.92
N ALA A 268 18.53 2.58 0.16
CA ALA A 268 17.46 2.81 -0.80
C ALA A 268 16.08 2.98 -0.13
N SER A 269 15.96 2.54 1.13
CA SER A 269 14.70 2.49 1.86
C SER A 269 14.30 3.80 2.55
N GLN A 270 15.12 4.84 2.43
CA GLN A 270 14.76 6.10 3.06
C GLN A 270 14.14 7.02 2.00
N ALA A 271 12.84 6.94 1.85
CA ALA A 271 12.09 7.94 1.09
C ALA A 271 12.55 9.35 1.49
N ALA A 272 12.69 10.23 0.52
CA ALA A 272 12.98 11.61 0.80
C ALA A 272 11.92 12.17 1.76
N GLN A 273 12.37 12.63 2.91
CA GLN A 273 11.50 13.23 3.92
C GLN A 273 11.75 14.73 3.96
N VAL A 274 10.69 15.50 3.90
CA VAL A 274 10.75 16.94 4.14
C VAL A 274 9.97 17.23 5.41
N SER A 275 10.59 17.91 6.35
CA SER A 275 9.92 18.44 7.52
C SER A 275 10.11 19.95 7.62
N ILE A 276 9.13 20.62 8.21
CA ILE A 276 9.16 22.07 8.41
C ILE A 276 9.11 22.32 9.91
N ASP A 277 10.18 22.80 10.48
CA ASP A 277 10.23 23.23 11.88
C ASP A 277 9.74 24.67 11.99
N GLY A 278 9.05 24.98 13.08
CA GLY A 278 8.49 26.30 13.35
C GLY A 278 7.06 26.50 12.81
N TYR A 279 6.50 25.48 12.16
CA TYR A 279 5.11 25.45 11.69
C TYR A 279 4.26 24.60 12.66
N LYS A 280 3.09 25.11 13.02
CA LYS A 280 2.07 24.34 13.75
C LYS A 280 0.92 24.02 12.79
N GLU A 281 0.68 22.77 12.55
CA GLU A 281 -0.33 22.25 11.61
C GLU A 281 -1.76 22.76 11.87
N ALA A 282 -2.07 23.13 13.13
CA ALA A 282 -3.37 23.66 13.51
C ALA A 282 -3.65 25.09 13.00
N ASP A 283 -2.62 25.82 12.55
CA ASP A 283 -2.75 27.18 12.05
C ASP A 283 -2.54 27.22 10.51
N ASN A 284 -3.59 26.91 9.75
CA ASN A 284 -3.60 27.02 8.29
C ASN A 284 -3.37 28.46 7.76
N SER A 285 -3.11 29.42 8.64
CA SER A 285 -2.74 30.79 8.28
C SER A 285 -1.70 31.36 9.23
N ILE A 286 -0.51 31.64 8.72
CA ILE A 286 0.50 32.40 9.45
C ILE A 286 0.16 33.90 9.29
N SER A 287 -0.38 34.51 10.33
CA SER A 287 -0.78 35.93 10.33
C SER A 287 0.40 36.89 10.55
N LYS A 288 1.56 36.39 10.98
CA LYS A 288 2.80 37.15 11.20
C LYS A 288 3.96 36.49 10.48
N ALA A 289 5.01 37.28 10.18
CA ALA A 289 6.26 36.74 9.66
C ALA A 289 6.79 35.70 10.66
N THR A 290 6.86 34.45 10.24
CA THR A 290 7.32 33.32 11.06
C THR A 290 8.54 32.72 10.39
N GLU A 291 9.55 32.47 11.18
CA GLU A 291 10.74 31.76 10.74
C GLU A 291 10.42 30.26 10.70
N VAL A 292 10.58 29.66 9.53
CA VAL A 292 10.44 28.22 9.37
C VAL A 292 11.74 27.64 8.85
N THR A 293 12.08 26.47 9.34
CA THR A 293 13.26 25.73 8.89
C THR A 293 12.82 24.51 8.10
N LEU A 294 13.22 24.46 6.84
CA LEU A 294 13.03 23.28 5.99
C LEU A 294 14.16 22.29 6.26
N LYS A 295 13.80 21.05 6.54
CA LYS A 295 14.74 19.94 6.68
C LYS A 295 14.40 18.87 5.68
N ALA A 296 15.37 18.47 4.86
CA ALA A 296 15.26 17.33 3.97
C ALA A 296 16.23 16.25 4.39
N LYS A 297 15.77 15.00 4.37
CA LYS A 297 16.60 13.80 4.58
C LYS A 297 16.46 12.91 3.36
N ASN A 298 17.54 12.21 3.01
CA ASN A 298 17.55 11.17 1.98
C ASN A 298 17.14 11.67 0.58
N ALA A 299 17.45 12.90 0.26
CA ALA A 299 17.21 13.50 -1.04
C ALA A 299 18.54 13.96 -1.66
N ASP A 300 18.77 13.63 -2.92
CA ASP A 300 19.95 14.07 -3.67
C ASP A 300 19.85 15.55 -4.05
N SER A 301 18.65 16.06 -4.21
CA SER A 301 18.35 17.46 -4.44
C SER A 301 17.01 17.84 -3.81
N THR A 302 16.88 19.09 -3.44
CA THR A 302 15.62 19.65 -2.91
C THR A 302 15.37 21.02 -3.51
N THR A 303 14.11 21.28 -3.79
CA THR A 303 13.61 22.56 -4.24
C THR A 303 12.49 23.03 -3.33
N TYR A 304 12.23 24.33 -3.29
CA TYR A 304 11.05 24.89 -2.66
C TYR A 304 10.40 25.96 -3.54
N LYS A 305 9.11 26.11 -3.37
CA LYS A 305 8.32 27.12 -4.07
C LYS A 305 7.44 27.86 -3.06
N LEU A 306 7.44 29.20 -3.14
CA LEU A 306 6.58 30.04 -2.32
C LEU A 306 5.41 30.57 -3.16
N GLY A 307 4.20 30.15 -2.84
CA GLY A 307 2.99 30.54 -3.60
C GLY A 307 3.13 30.23 -5.09
N ASN A 308 2.85 31.22 -5.95
CA ASN A 308 2.99 31.11 -7.41
C ASN A 308 4.39 31.52 -7.93
N GLY A 309 5.38 31.64 -7.04
CA GLY A 309 6.75 31.99 -7.41
C GLY A 309 7.47 30.90 -8.21
N GLN A 310 8.71 31.15 -8.58
CA GLN A 310 9.56 30.17 -9.24
C GLN A 310 10.08 29.14 -8.23
N GLU A 311 10.37 27.95 -8.74
CA GLU A 311 11.02 26.89 -7.99
C GLU A 311 12.48 27.24 -7.75
N VAL A 312 12.95 27.15 -6.50
CA VAL A 312 14.29 27.53 -6.09
C VAL A 312 15.00 26.31 -5.51
N ALA A 313 16.20 26.04 -6.01
CA ALA A 313 17.04 24.96 -5.47
C ALA A 313 17.41 25.26 -4.01
N TYR A 314 17.18 24.28 -3.16
CA TYR A 314 17.51 24.31 -1.74
C TYR A 314 18.75 23.49 -1.49
N LYS A 315 19.84 24.12 -1.07
CA LYS A 315 21.02 23.40 -0.58
C LYS A 315 20.86 23.13 0.90
N MET A 316 21.11 21.93 1.33
CA MET A 316 20.93 21.36 2.67
C MET A 316 21.79 22.08 3.75
N VAL A 317 21.75 23.39 3.81
CA VAL A 317 22.26 24.24 4.89
C VAL A 317 21.08 25.04 5.41
N ILE A 318 20.74 24.81 6.65
CA ILE A 318 19.67 25.48 7.40
C ILE A 318 19.74 26.98 7.14
N LYS A 319 18.80 27.51 6.37
CA LYS A 319 18.51 28.95 6.33
C LYS A 319 17.09 29.12 6.77
N SER A 320 16.91 29.87 7.82
CA SER A 320 15.62 30.36 8.26
C SER A 320 14.98 31.22 7.16
N LEU A 321 13.74 30.91 6.83
CA LEU A 321 12.93 31.70 5.90
C LEU A 321 11.86 32.45 6.68
N LEU A 322 11.84 33.77 6.54
CA LEU A 322 10.74 34.62 7.01
C LEU A 322 9.59 34.54 5.99
N VAL A 323 8.49 33.89 6.35
CA VAL A 323 7.37 33.71 5.44
C VAL A 323 6.10 34.37 5.98
N LYS A 324 5.48 35.20 5.15
CA LYS A 324 4.14 35.75 5.38
C LYS A 324 3.16 35.04 4.44
N GLY A 325 2.15 34.38 4.98
CA GLY A 325 1.05 33.81 4.20
C GLY A 325 1.37 32.50 3.46
N LEU A 326 1.97 31.51 4.13
CA LEU A 326 2.24 30.20 3.54
C LEU A 326 0.94 29.40 3.41
N LYS A 327 0.61 28.99 2.19
CA LYS A 327 -0.31 27.89 1.91
C LYS A 327 0.55 26.72 1.44
N LEU A 328 0.70 25.72 2.28
CA LEU A 328 1.43 24.49 1.90
C LEU A 328 0.58 23.71 0.89
N VAL A 329 1.14 23.50 -0.28
CA VAL A 329 0.67 22.49 -1.22
C VAL A 329 1.71 21.39 -1.21
N ASN A 330 1.41 20.27 -0.56
CA ASN A 330 2.24 19.07 -0.65
C ASN A 330 2.16 18.53 -2.08
N GLN A 331 3.15 18.83 -2.89
CA GLN A 331 3.48 18.06 -4.08
C GLN A 331 4.84 17.43 -3.86
N LEU A 332 4.84 16.14 -3.55
CA LEU A 332 6.00 15.29 -3.75
C LEU A 332 6.07 14.96 -5.24
N LEU A 333 7.08 15.45 -5.92
CA LEU A 333 7.51 14.97 -7.23
C LEU A 333 8.51 13.83 -7.04
#